data_d4ae0269c54af0870dbddb9f60d118a1
#
_entry.id   d4ae0269c54af0870dbddb9f60d118a1
#
_cell.length_a   1.000
_cell.length_b   1.000
_cell.length_c   1.000
_cell.angle_alpha   90.00
_cell.angle_beta   90.00
_cell.angle_gamma   90.00
#
_symmetry.space_group_name_H-M   'P 1'
#
loop_
_entity.id
_entity.type
_entity.pdbx_description
1 polymer ?
#
loop_
_entity_poly.entity_id
_entity_poly.type
_entity_poly.pdbx_seq_one_letter_code
_entity_poly.pdbx_strand_id
1 'polypeptide(L)'
;MDSFTRRLPQAKPVYNGSMLPELARKFTLNDLRQVRASGAKIAMLTCYDFTTAGLMQRAGVPALLVGDSAANVVLGYPTTLPVSLSFMMEITAAVRRGAPLAFLVADMPFGSYHGSVSRGVRNVCRMLQKTGCDCVKIEVAASHLPLVRELADAGVAVMAHLGLRPQAVGLLGYRTQGRSAEDARGIVALAQDMEQSGASAILLEAVPAEVARAVVEATTIPVIGCGAGPDCHGSVFVTHDALGLTPHPPRFAPQLADLASPAIAAYAEYVRQVTSGEYPSGDHQYSMPVEERAKFLHKTANAAPAYE
;
A
#
# COMPACT_ATOMS: atom_id res chain seq x y z
N MET A 1 -1.26 -36.14 6.46
CA MET A 1 -1.30 -34.68 6.63
C MET A 1 -0.36 -34.37 7.79
N ASP A 2 0.95 -34.22 7.50
CA ASP A 2 1.92 -33.97 8.55
C ASP A 2 2.95 -32.95 8.12
N SER A 3 2.99 -31.88 8.93
CA SER A 3 4.14 -31.00 9.26
C SER A 3 4.95 -30.39 8.12
N PHE A 4 4.38 -29.41 7.43
CA PHE A 4 5.13 -28.43 6.65
C PHE A 4 5.53 -27.17 7.46
N THR A 5 5.38 -27.16 8.77
CA THR A 5 5.66 -25.98 9.60
C THR A 5 6.84 -26.23 10.53
N ARG A 6 8.05 -26.00 10.01
CA ARG A 6 9.20 -25.72 10.91
C ARG A 6 8.96 -24.35 11.55
N ARG A 7 8.84 -24.29 12.86
CA ARG A 7 8.90 -23.00 13.60
C ARG A 7 10.30 -22.46 13.42
N LEU A 8 10.41 -21.35 12.67
CA LEU A 8 11.63 -20.56 12.64
C LEU A 8 11.96 -20.11 14.07
N PRO A 9 13.26 -20.07 14.47
CA PRO A 9 13.64 -19.46 15.73
C PRO A 9 13.10 -18.03 15.77
N GLN A 10 12.37 -17.71 16.83
CA GLN A 10 11.81 -16.35 17.00
C GLN A 10 12.99 -15.39 17.15
N ALA A 11 13.22 -14.57 16.14
CA ALA A 11 14.09 -13.41 16.28
C ALA A 11 13.57 -12.58 17.45
N LYS A 12 14.45 -12.19 18.37
CA LYS A 12 14.08 -11.28 19.47
C LYS A 12 13.49 -10.02 18.84
N PRO A 13 12.32 -9.53 19.30
CA PRO A 13 11.73 -8.33 18.74
C PRO A 13 12.70 -7.16 18.91
N VAL A 14 13.03 -6.50 17.84
CA VAL A 14 13.86 -5.27 17.81
C VAL A 14 13.11 -4.08 18.46
N TYR A 15 11.81 -4.26 18.73
CA TYR A 15 10.94 -3.24 19.31
C TYR A 15 10.53 -3.60 20.73
N ASN A 16 10.99 -2.78 21.70
CA ASN A 16 10.73 -2.94 23.14
C ASN A 16 9.54 -2.10 23.62
N GLY A 17 8.68 -1.64 22.69
CA GLY A 17 7.44 -0.93 23.02
C GLY A 17 6.28 -1.92 23.19
N SER A 18 5.30 -1.58 24.01
CA SER A 18 4.02 -2.29 24.04
C SER A 18 3.43 -2.33 22.63
N MET A 19 3.28 -3.54 22.07
CA MET A 19 2.59 -3.67 20.77
C MET A 19 1.22 -3.02 20.89
N LEU A 20 0.88 -2.18 19.93
CA LEU A 20 -0.50 -1.71 19.80
C LEU A 20 -1.38 -2.97 19.67
N PRO A 21 -2.54 -3.01 20.33
CA PRO A 21 -3.42 -4.17 20.21
C PRO A 21 -3.80 -4.37 18.74
N GLU A 22 -3.78 -5.62 18.30
CA GLU A 22 -4.32 -5.99 16.99
C GLU A 22 -5.75 -5.43 16.84
N LEU A 23 -6.13 -5.08 15.62
CA LEU A 23 -7.48 -4.56 15.35
C LEU A 23 -8.52 -5.61 15.79
N ALA A 24 -9.29 -5.29 16.83
CA ALA A 24 -10.32 -6.19 17.36
C ALA A 24 -11.60 -6.21 16.50
N ARG A 25 -11.79 -5.21 15.65
CA ARG A 25 -12.95 -5.08 14.74
C ARG A 25 -12.56 -4.30 13.47
N LYS A 26 -13.43 -4.39 12.48
CA LYS A 26 -13.30 -3.58 11.25
C LYS A 26 -13.23 -2.09 11.58
N PHE A 27 -12.17 -1.43 11.11
CA PHE A 27 -12.04 0.02 11.11
C PHE A 27 -12.81 0.59 9.91
N THR A 28 -13.62 1.61 10.13
CA THR A 28 -14.59 2.11 9.16
C THR A 28 -14.37 3.59 8.85
N LEU A 29 -15.07 4.11 7.84
CA LEU A 29 -15.12 5.55 7.56
C LEU A 29 -15.63 6.36 8.77
N ASN A 30 -16.57 5.80 9.55
CA ASN A 30 -17.07 6.46 10.74
C ASN A 30 -15.99 6.57 11.82
N ASP A 31 -15.15 5.54 11.98
CA ASP A 31 -14.00 5.61 12.89
C ASP A 31 -12.99 6.68 12.46
N LEU A 32 -12.76 6.82 11.16
CA LEU A 32 -11.91 7.88 10.62
C LEU A 32 -12.47 9.29 10.95
N ARG A 33 -13.79 9.47 10.87
CA ARG A 33 -14.47 10.70 11.28
C ARG A 33 -14.36 10.95 12.79
N GLN A 34 -14.46 9.90 13.61
CA GLN A 34 -14.29 9.99 15.05
C GLN A 34 -12.86 10.38 15.44
N VAL A 35 -11.84 9.86 14.75
CA VAL A 35 -10.44 10.29 14.96
C VAL A 35 -10.31 11.79 14.77
N ARG A 36 -10.89 12.35 13.72
CA ARG A 36 -10.92 13.81 13.51
C ARG A 36 -11.59 14.53 14.69
N ALA A 37 -12.75 14.09 15.12
CA ALA A 37 -13.53 14.73 16.18
C ALA A 37 -12.84 14.66 17.54
N SER A 38 -12.08 13.60 17.83
CA SER A 38 -11.38 13.39 19.11
C SER A 38 -10.02 14.07 19.18
N GLY A 39 -9.48 14.59 18.06
CA GLY A 39 -8.11 15.11 18.00
C GLY A 39 -7.02 14.04 18.03
N ALA A 40 -7.38 12.75 17.99
CA ALA A 40 -6.43 11.67 17.83
C ALA A 40 -5.80 11.69 16.42
N LYS A 41 -4.73 10.91 16.23
CA LYS A 41 -4.05 10.79 14.93
C LYS A 41 -4.20 9.38 14.39
N ILE A 42 -4.38 9.25 13.07
CA ILE A 42 -4.43 7.98 12.39
C ILE A 42 -3.13 7.70 11.66
N ALA A 43 -2.60 6.49 11.85
CA ALA A 43 -1.51 5.98 11.05
C ALA A 43 -2.08 5.25 9.83
N MET A 44 -1.64 5.64 8.63
CA MET A 44 -1.94 4.97 7.38
C MET A 44 -0.63 4.59 6.70
N LEU A 45 -0.56 3.41 6.10
CA LEU A 45 0.59 2.94 5.35
C LEU A 45 0.16 2.45 3.97
N THR A 46 1.05 2.59 2.97
CA THR A 46 0.81 1.90 1.70
C THR A 46 1.03 0.40 1.87
N CYS A 47 0.26 -0.40 1.14
CA CYS A 47 0.39 -1.86 1.13
C CYS A 47 0.09 -2.41 -0.26
N TYR A 48 0.83 -3.44 -0.70
CA TYR A 48 0.76 -3.91 -2.08
C TYR A 48 0.57 -5.42 -2.21
N ASP A 49 0.59 -6.17 -1.09
CA ASP A 49 0.47 -7.63 -1.11
C ASP A 49 -0.22 -8.19 0.14
N PHE A 50 -0.62 -9.46 0.03
CA PHE A 50 -1.32 -10.20 1.08
C PHE A 50 -0.50 -10.38 2.36
N THR A 51 0.77 -10.74 2.23
CA THR A 51 1.63 -11.07 3.38
C THR A 51 1.93 -9.83 4.22
N THR A 52 2.33 -8.74 3.55
CA THR A 52 2.57 -7.45 4.19
C THR A 52 1.31 -6.90 4.85
N ALA A 53 0.14 -7.03 4.20
CA ALA A 53 -1.14 -6.63 4.77
C ALA A 53 -1.44 -7.36 6.09
N GLY A 54 -1.21 -8.67 6.14
CA GLY A 54 -1.36 -9.47 7.37
C GLY A 54 -0.43 -9.02 8.50
N LEU A 55 0.82 -8.67 8.18
CA LEU A 55 1.76 -8.12 9.16
C LEU A 55 1.30 -6.75 9.69
N MET A 56 0.81 -5.87 8.80
CA MET A 56 0.31 -4.55 9.18
C MET A 56 -0.93 -4.64 10.07
N GLN A 57 -1.89 -5.53 9.77
CA GLN A 57 -3.05 -5.73 10.62
C GLN A 57 -2.66 -6.23 12.01
N ARG A 58 -1.72 -7.18 12.11
CA ARG A 58 -1.18 -7.66 13.39
C ARG A 58 -0.41 -6.58 14.15
N ALA A 59 0.18 -5.61 13.45
CA ALA A 59 0.81 -4.45 14.04
C ALA A 59 -0.19 -3.36 14.46
N GLY A 60 -1.51 -3.56 14.25
CA GLY A 60 -2.54 -2.61 14.62
C GLY A 60 -2.68 -1.41 13.67
N VAL A 61 -2.19 -1.49 12.44
CA VAL A 61 -2.35 -0.40 11.45
C VAL A 61 -3.81 -0.32 11.02
N PRO A 62 -4.53 0.77 11.36
CA PRO A 62 -5.98 0.82 11.18
C PRO A 62 -6.41 1.11 9.74
N ALA A 63 -5.56 1.73 8.93
CA ALA A 63 -5.89 2.11 7.56
C ALA A 63 -4.74 1.80 6.61
N LEU A 64 -5.07 1.25 5.45
CA LEU A 64 -4.12 0.88 4.40
C LEU A 64 -4.48 1.59 3.09
N LEU A 65 -3.46 2.01 2.36
CA LEU A 65 -3.58 2.59 1.03
C LEU A 65 -2.93 1.65 0.01
N VAL A 66 -3.70 1.12 -0.93
CA VAL A 66 -3.12 0.49 -2.11
C VAL A 66 -2.85 1.59 -3.13
N GLY A 67 -1.63 2.13 -3.05
CA GLY A 67 -1.21 3.27 -3.85
C GLY A 67 -0.77 2.87 -5.26
N ASP A 68 -0.99 3.75 -6.24
CA ASP A 68 -0.41 3.60 -7.59
C ASP A 68 1.12 3.76 -7.60
N SER A 69 1.72 4.22 -6.48
CA SER A 69 3.15 4.11 -6.17
C SER A 69 3.69 2.67 -6.25
N ALA A 70 2.81 1.64 -6.28
CA ALA A 70 3.15 0.28 -6.70
C ALA A 70 3.90 0.24 -8.05
N ALA A 71 3.60 1.16 -8.96
CA ALA A 71 4.33 1.33 -10.21
C ALA A 71 5.83 1.50 -9.95
N ASN A 72 6.21 2.30 -8.97
CA ASN A 72 7.61 2.59 -8.64
C ASN A 72 8.26 1.47 -7.83
N VAL A 73 7.65 1.10 -6.68
CA VAL A 73 8.31 0.24 -5.67
C VAL A 73 8.07 -1.26 -5.88
N VAL A 74 7.07 -1.65 -6.68
CA VAL A 74 6.79 -3.05 -7.01
C VAL A 74 7.16 -3.39 -8.45
N LEU A 75 6.81 -2.49 -9.40
CA LEU A 75 7.01 -2.73 -10.84
C LEU A 75 8.26 -2.05 -11.41
N GLY A 76 8.93 -1.15 -10.66
CA GLY A 76 10.17 -0.50 -11.09
C GLY A 76 10.01 0.57 -12.17
N TYR A 77 8.80 1.08 -12.39
CA TYR A 77 8.56 2.18 -13.33
C TYR A 77 9.02 3.53 -12.75
N PRO A 78 9.48 4.47 -13.57
CA PRO A 78 9.91 5.78 -13.10
C PRO A 78 8.76 6.71 -12.66
N THR A 79 7.52 6.41 -13.06
CA THR A 79 6.31 7.17 -12.73
C THR A 79 5.15 6.22 -12.41
N THR A 80 4.05 6.77 -11.85
CA THR A 80 2.84 5.99 -11.55
C THR A 80 1.95 5.75 -12.79
N LEU A 81 2.20 6.45 -13.91
CA LEU A 81 1.36 6.45 -15.10
C LEU A 81 1.14 5.07 -15.75
N PRO A 82 2.14 4.15 -15.81
CA PRO A 82 1.98 2.89 -16.52
C PRO A 82 1.09 1.87 -15.82
N VAL A 83 0.77 2.05 -14.53
CA VAL A 83 0.01 1.05 -13.79
C VAL A 83 -1.44 0.94 -14.27
N SER A 84 -1.90 -0.28 -14.53
CA SER A 84 -3.25 -0.52 -15.05
C SER A 84 -4.29 -0.67 -13.94
N LEU A 85 -5.56 -0.38 -14.27
CA LEU A 85 -6.68 -0.61 -13.36
C LEU A 85 -6.82 -2.10 -12.95
N SER A 86 -6.55 -3.04 -13.87
CA SER A 86 -6.59 -4.48 -13.55
C SER A 86 -5.53 -4.87 -12.53
N PHE A 87 -4.30 -4.39 -12.69
CA PHE A 87 -3.23 -4.63 -11.71
C PHE A 87 -3.60 -4.04 -10.33
N MET A 88 -4.10 -2.81 -10.29
CA MET A 88 -4.55 -2.19 -9.02
C MET A 88 -5.67 -2.99 -8.36
N MET A 89 -6.62 -3.53 -9.13
CA MET A 89 -7.67 -4.40 -8.60
C MET A 89 -7.10 -5.69 -8.00
N GLU A 90 -6.15 -6.35 -8.67
CA GLU A 90 -5.55 -7.60 -8.17
C GLU A 90 -4.81 -7.40 -6.85
N ILE A 91 -3.93 -6.40 -6.77
CA ILE A 91 -3.18 -6.14 -5.53
C ILE A 91 -4.11 -5.63 -4.41
N THR A 92 -5.13 -4.82 -4.73
CA THR A 92 -6.11 -4.37 -3.73
C THR A 92 -6.90 -5.53 -3.14
N ALA A 93 -7.35 -6.47 -3.97
CA ALA A 93 -8.03 -7.67 -3.51
C ALA A 93 -7.10 -8.57 -2.65
N ALA A 94 -5.82 -8.66 -2.98
CA ALA A 94 -4.82 -9.37 -2.17
C ALA A 94 -4.64 -8.70 -0.78
N VAL A 95 -4.50 -7.38 -0.73
CA VAL A 95 -4.39 -6.60 0.51
C VAL A 95 -5.65 -6.76 1.36
N ARG A 96 -6.85 -6.70 0.77
CA ARG A 96 -8.11 -6.93 1.49
C ARG A 96 -8.16 -8.31 2.16
N ARG A 97 -7.71 -9.36 1.47
CA ARG A 97 -7.65 -10.72 2.06
C ARG A 97 -6.66 -10.80 3.22
N GLY A 98 -5.52 -10.10 3.13
CA GLY A 98 -4.50 -10.07 4.18
C GLY A 98 -4.88 -9.22 5.40
N ALA A 99 -5.65 -8.15 5.19
CA ALA A 99 -6.07 -7.22 6.23
C ALA A 99 -7.59 -6.96 6.18
N PRO A 100 -8.43 -7.95 6.54
CA PRO A 100 -9.89 -7.81 6.46
C PRO A 100 -10.45 -6.75 7.41
N LEU A 101 -9.75 -6.41 8.49
CA LEU A 101 -10.21 -5.45 9.50
C LEU A 101 -9.74 -4.01 9.26
N ALA A 102 -8.72 -3.79 8.42
CA ALA A 102 -8.25 -2.44 8.11
C ALA A 102 -9.22 -1.68 7.19
N PHE A 103 -9.31 -0.35 7.38
CA PHE A 103 -9.94 0.54 6.40
C PHE A 103 -9.06 0.60 5.16
N LEU A 104 -9.57 0.11 4.03
CA LEU A 104 -8.81 -0.04 2.81
C LEU A 104 -9.17 1.03 1.78
N VAL A 105 -8.20 1.85 1.43
CA VAL A 105 -8.27 2.83 0.34
C VAL A 105 -7.55 2.28 -0.87
N ALA A 106 -8.16 2.37 -2.05
CA ALA A 106 -7.56 1.97 -3.33
C ALA A 106 -7.40 3.16 -4.26
N ASP A 107 -6.21 3.34 -4.83
CA ASP A 107 -5.99 4.36 -5.85
C ASP A 107 -6.66 3.99 -7.16
N MET A 108 -7.34 4.98 -7.74
CA MET A 108 -7.75 4.92 -9.13
C MET A 108 -6.57 5.35 -10.01
N PRO A 109 -6.00 4.44 -10.83
CA PRO A 109 -4.81 4.77 -11.61
C PRO A 109 -5.10 5.73 -12.76
N PHE A 110 -4.05 6.36 -13.25
CA PHE A 110 -4.12 7.26 -14.40
C PHE A 110 -4.89 6.65 -15.58
N GLY A 111 -5.72 7.44 -16.24
CA GLY A 111 -6.55 7.00 -17.37
C GLY A 111 -7.83 6.25 -17.01
N SER A 112 -7.99 5.78 -15.74
CA SER A 112 -9.16 5.01 -15.33
C SER A 112 -10.41 5.87 -15.05
N TYR A 113 -10.25 7.14 -14.67
CA TYR A 113 -11.34 8.05 -14.32
C TYR A 113 -11.34 9.35 -15.16
N HIS A 114 -10.41 9.47 -16.09
CA HIS A 114 -10.32 10.60 -17.01
C HIS A 114 -11.29 10.45 -18.20
N GLY A 115 -11.62 11.55 -18.84
CA GLY A 115 -12.37 11.61 -20.09
C GLY A 115 -13.89 11.75 -19.93
N SER A 116 -14.56 10.95 -19.08
CA SER A 116 -15.98 11.14 -18.78
C SER A 116 -16.35 10.65 -17.38
N VAL A 117 -17.33 11.32 -16.76
CA VAL A 117 -17.87 10.95 -15.45
C VAL A 117 -18.38 9.50 -15.44
N SER A 118 -19.18 9.12 -16.44
CA SER A 118 -19.73 7.75 -16.54
C SER A 118 -18.66 6.67 -16.61
N ARG A 119 -17.52 6.93 -17.28
CA ARG A 119 -16.40 5.99 -17.32
C ARG A 119 -15.74 5.90 -15.95
N GLY A 120 -15.52 7.03 -15.29
CA GLY A 120 -14.97 7.10 -13.94
C GLY A 120 -15.83 6.30 -12.96
N VAL A 121 -17.13 6.57 -12.92
CA VAL A 121 -18.09 5.85 -12.05
C VAL A 121 -18.05 4.34 -12.30
N ARG A 122 -18.14 3.88 -13.56
CA ARG A 122 -18.06 2.44 -13.87
C ARG A 122 -16.78 1.79 -13.37
N ASN A 123 -15.64 2.45 -13.54
CA ASN A 123 -14.36 1.89 -13.12
C ASN A 123 -14.22 1.86 -11.59
N VAL A 124 -14.72 2.89 -10.89
CA VAL A 124 -14.77 2.92 -9.43
C VAL A 124 -15.68 1.82 -8.90
N CYS A 125 -16.89 1.65 -9.44
CA CYS A 125 -17.78 0.56 -9.06
C CYS A 125 -17.12 -0.82 -9.26
N ARG A 126 -16.41 -1.02 -10.37
CA ARG A 126 -15.65 -2.26 -10.61
C ARG A 126 -14.54 -2.47 -9.56
N MET A 127 -13.83 -1.40 -9.18
CA MET A 127 -12.81 -1.46 -8.12
C MET A 127 -13.45 -1.97 -6.82
N LEU A 128 -14.52 -1.33 -6.33
CA LEU A 128 -15.19 -1.74 -5.10
C LEU A 128 -15.71 -3.18 -5.16
N GLN A 129 -16.43 -3.53 -6.24
CA GLN A 129 -17.04 -4.86 -6.42
C GLN A 129 -16.01 -5.98 -6.45
N LYS A 130 -14.86 -5.76 -7.10
CA LYS A 130 -13.81 -6.78 -7.26
C LYS A 130 -12.91 -6.92 -6.05
N THR A 131 -12.72 -5.85 -5.28
CA THR A 131 -11.69 -5.80 -4.24
C THR A 131 -12.22 -5.73 -2.83
N GLY A 132 -13.45 -5.23 -2.65
CA GLY A 132 -14.01 -4.95 -1.33
C GLY A 132 -13.28 -3.82 -0.60
N CYS A 133 -12.60 -2.88 -1.32
CA CYS A 133 -12.06 -1.69 -0.68
C CYS A 133 -13.18 -0.81 -0.12
N ASP A 134 -12.87 -0.05 0.92
CA ASP A 134 -13.85 0.78 1.63
C ASP A 134 -13.95 2.19 1.04
N CYS A 135 -12.91 2.62 0.32
CA CYS A 135 -12.78 3.97 -0.22
C CYS A 135 -11.90 3.94 -1.46
N VAL A 136 -12.12 4.84 -2.40
CA VAL A 136 -11.19 5.08 -3.51
C VAL A 136 -10.49 6.41 -3.36
N LYS A 137 -9.19 6.47 -3.74
CA LYS A 137 -8.46 7.73 -3.84
C LYS A 137 -8.39 8.17 -5.30
N ILE A 138 -8.63 9.46 -5.54
CA ILE A 138 -8.61 10.09 -6.87
C ILE A 138 -7.81 11.38 -6.78
N GLU A 139 -6.81 11.55 -7.65
CA GLU A 139 -6.13 12.83 -7.82
C GLU A 139 -7.05 13.82 -8.52
N VAL A 140 -7.34 14.95 -7.85
CA VAL A 140 -8.41 15.82 -8.26
C VAL A 140 -7.95 17.21 -8.71
N ALA A 141 -8.72 17.78 -9.60
CA ALA A 141 -8.76 19.19 -9.97
C ALA A 141 -10.25 19.61 -10.02
N ALA A 142 -10.55 20.89 -10.21
CA ALA A 142 -11.93 21.37 -10.29
C ALA A 142 -12.79 20.64 -11.34
N SER A 143 -12.18 20.15 -12.43
CA SER A 143 -12.87 19.35 -13.45
C SER A 143 -13.39 18.00 -12.95
N HIS A 144 -12.95 17.52 -11.77
CA HIS A 144 -13.38 16.25 -11.17
C HIS A 144 -14.55 16.40 -10.17
N LEU A 145 -15.01 17.63 -9.86
CA LEU A 145 -16.16 17.86 -8.96
C LEU A 145 -17.41 17.07 -9.38
N PRO A 146 -17.80 17.02 -10.68
CA PRO A 146 -18.96 16.22 -11.11
C PRO A 146 -18.76 14.71 -10.85
N LEU A 147 -17.54 14.19 -11.03
CA LEU A 147 -17.26 12.78 -10.76
C LEU A 147 -17.38 12.45 -9.26
N VAL A 148 -16.83 13.30 -8.40
CA VAL A 148 -16.91 13.11 -6.93
C VAL A 148 -18.35 13.14 -6.48
N ARG A 149 -19.18 14.04 -7.00
CA ARG A 149 -20.62 14.13 -6.70
C ARG A 149 -21.37 12.85 -7.11
N GLU A 150 -21.21 12.40 -8.34
CA GLU A 150 -21.88 11.18 -8.83
C GLU A 150 -21.46 9.93 -8.02
N LEU A 151 -20.19 9.86 -7.60
CA LEU A 151 -19.71 8.78 -6.75
C LEU A 151 -20.32 8.85 -5.34
N ALA A 152 -20.40 10.04 -4.75
CA ALA A 152 -21.00 10.24 -3.45
C ALA A 152 -22.51 9.91 -3.46
N ASP A 153 -23.23 10.35 -4.50
CA ASP A 153 -24.66 10.03 -4.70
C ASP A 153 -24.88 8.53 -4.89
N ALA A 154 -23.91 7.82 -5.48
CA ALA A 154 -23.92 6.35 -5.57
C ALA A 154 -23.50 5.63 -4.27
N GLY A 155 -23.21 6.35 -3.19
CA GLY A 155 -22.81 5.78 -1.89
C GLY A 155 -21.34 5.36 -1.80
N VAL A 156 -20.48 5.85 -2.72
CA VAL A 156 -19.04 5.54 -2.74
C VAL A 156 -18.28 6.54 -1.90
N ALA A 157 -17.46 6.06 -0.95
CA ALA A 157 -16.52 6.91 -0.24
C ALA A 157 -15.34 7.29 -1.15
N VAL A 158 -15.06 8.60 -1.24
CA VAL A 158 -13.97 9.15 -2.05
C VAL A 158 -12.99 9.92 -1.16
N MET A 159 -11.70 9.59 -1.28
CA MET A 159 -10.60 10.39 -0.74
C MET A 159 -10.05 11.26 -1.86
N ALA A 160 -10.29 12.57 -1.77
CA ALA A 160 -9.82 13.54 -2.76
C ALA A 160 -8.33 13.85 -2.50
N HIS A 161 -7.48 13.60 -3.50
CA HIS A 161 -6.03 13.82 -3.39
C HIS A 161 -5.65 15.17 -4.01
N LEU A 162 -5.13 16.07 -3.19
CA LEU A 162 -4.71 17.43 -3.53
C LEU A 162 -3.23 17.65 -3.20
N GLY A 163 -2.68 18.74 -3.68
CA GLY A 163 -1.27 19.10 -3.55
C GLY A 163 -0.45 18.54 -4.71
N LEU A 164 0.67 17.88 -4.43
CA LEU A 164 1.41 17.12 -5.44
C LEU A 164 0.55 15.95 -5.92
N ARG A 165 0.44 15.82 -7.23
CA ARG A 165 -0.31 14.76 -7.89
C ARG A 165 0.63 14.00 -8.82
N PRO A 166 1.13 12.81 -8.42
CA PRO A 166 2.05 12.00 -9.23
C PRO A 166 1.53 11.67 -10.62
N GLN A 167 0.22 11.51 -10.80
CA GLN A 167 -0.40 11.29 -12.12
C GLN A 167 -0.37 12.53 -13.04
N ALA A 168 -0.20 13.72 -12.45
CA ALA A 168 -0.07 14.97 -13.19
C ALA A 168 1.38 15.48 -13.30
N VAL A 169 2.36 14.63 -12.96
CA VAL A 169 3.79 15.02 -12.88
C VAL A 169 4.34 15.56 -14.19
N GLY A 170 3.85 15.09 -15.34
CA GLY A 170 4.24 15.59 -16.65
C GLY A 170 3.92 17.08 -16.86
N LEU A 171 2.90 17.60 -16.18
CA LEU A 171 2.50 18.99 -16.21
C LEU A 171 3.08 19.80 -15.04
N LEU A 172 3.04 19.22 -13.82
CA LEU A 172 3.34 19.92 -12.58
C LEU A 172 4.79 19.72 -12.08
N GLY A 173 5.47 18.64 -12.52
CA GLY A 173 6.74 18.20 -11.97
C GLY A 173 6.61 17.65 -10.54
N TYR A 174 7.63 16.93 -10.07
CA TYR A 174 7.74 16.49 -8.67
C TYR A 174 8.21 17.64 -7.78
N ARG A 175 7.31 18.51 -7.37
CA ARG A 175 7.62 19.67 -6.51
C ARG A 175 6.50 19.95 -5.51
N THR A 176 6.87 20.51 -4.36
CA THR A 176 5.94 21.02 -3.36
C THR A 176 4.96 22.01 -3.99
N GLN A 177 3.67 21.82 -3.76
CA GLN A 177 2.56 22.67 -4.20
C GLN A 177 2.15 23.64 -3.08
N GLY A 178 1.46 24.74 -3.44
CA GLY A 178 0.98 25.70 -2.43
C GLY A 178 2.06 26.62 -1.83
N ARG A 179 3.18 26.84 -2.55
CA ARG A 179 4.28 27.71 -2.08
C ARG A 179 4.02 29.19 -2.27
N SER A 180 3.14 29.58 -3.15
CA SER A 180 2.65 30.96 -3.25
C SER A 180 1.32 31.11 -2.50
N ALA A 181 1.01 32.33 -2.08
CA ALA A 181 -0.28 32.61 -1.42
C ALA A 181 -1.48 32.33 -2.31
N GLU A 182 -1.34 32.50 -3.62
CA GLU A 182 -2.37 32.19 -4.61
C GLU A 182 -2.60 30.67 -4.73
N ASP A 183 -1.52 29.89 -4.94
CA ASP A 183 -1.60 28.43 -4.99
C ASP A 183 -2.18 27.86 -3.69
N ALA A 184 -1.75 28.38 -2.54
CA ALA A 184 -2.23 27.94 -1.23
C ALA A 184 -3.74 28.16 -1.12
N ARG A 185 -4.24 29.35 -1.44
CA ARG A 185 -5.69 29.64 -1.47
C ARG A 185 -6.44 28.74 -2.43
N GLY A 186 -5.86 28.46 -3.61
CA GLY A 186 -6.43 27.53 -4.59
C GLY A 186 -6.60 26.10 -4.06
N ILE A 187 -5.61 25.60 -3.30
CA ILE A 187 -5.69 24.27 -2.65
C ILE A 187 -6.79 24.25 -1.59
N VAL A 188 -6.88 25.28 -0.74
CA VAL A 188 -7.93 25.38 0.30
C VAL A 188 -9.32 25.44 -0.33
N ALA A 189 -9.52 26.29 -1.34
CA ALA A 189 -10.79 26.39 -2.04
C ALA A 189 -11.19 25.05 -2.69
N LEU A 190 -10.25 24.40 -3.38
CA LEU A 190 -10.52 23.10 -4.01
C LEU A 190 -10.86 22.03 -2.96
N ALA A 191 -10.24 22.05 -1.78
CA ALA A 191 -10.57 21.13 -0.68
C ALA A 191 -12.03 21.31 -0.21
N GLN A 192 -12.49 22.57 -0.06
CA GLN A 192 -13.88 22.87 0.28
C GLN A 192 -14.86 22.44 -0.83
N ASP A 193 -14.53 22.70 -2.10
CA ASP A 193 -15.35 22.30 -3.23
C ASP A 193 -15.49 20.76 -3.31
N MET A 194 -14.41 20.02 -3.03
CA MET A 194 -14.42 18.55 -3.00
C MET A 194 -15.30 18.04 -1.85
N GLU A 195 -15.21 18.62 -0.66
CA GLU A 195 -16.11 18.29 0.44
C GLU A 195 -17.57 18.57 0.09
N GLN A 196 -17.88 19.73 -0.45
CA GLN A 196 -19.25 20.10 -0.89
C GLN A 196 -19.77 19.17 -2.02
N SER A 197 -18.86 18.59 -2.81
CA SER A 197 -19.19 17.57 -3.79
C SER A 197 -19.33 16.16 -3.22
N GLY A 198 -19.16 15.99 -1.89
CA GLY A 198 -19.38 14.73 -1.18
C GLY A 198 -18.11 13.88 -0.98
N ALA A 199 -16.90 14.43 -1.16
CA ALA A 199 -15.69 13.74 -0.75
C ALA A 199 -15.76 13.36 0.73
N SER A 200 -15.34 12.15 1.07
CA SER A 200 -15.42 11.59 2.42
C SER A 200 -14.16 11.83 3.25
N ALA A 201 -13.03 12.11 2.57
CA ALA A 201 -11.75 12.45 3.16
C ALA A 201 -10.89 13.21 2.14
N ILE A 202 -9.84 13.86 2.62
CA ILE A 202 -8.82 14.54 1.80
C ILE A 202 -7.47 13.88 2.08
N LEU A 203 -6.67 13.69 1.04
CA LEU A 203 -5.23 13.47 1.14
C LEU A 203 -4.51 14.71 0.62
N LEU A 204 -3.57 15.22 1.43
CA LEU A 204 -2.69 16.33 1.05
C LEU A 204 -1.28 15.84 0.89
N GLU A 205 -0.71 15.98 -0.31
CA GLU A 205 0.66 15.56 -0.56
C GLU A 205 1.58 16.74 -0.87
N ALA A 206 2.74 16.75 -0.20
CA ALA A 206 3.83 17.68 -0.42
C ALA A 206 3.39 19.16 -0.49
N VAL A 207 2.66 19.59 0.54
CA VAL A 207 2.25 20.99 0.73
C VAL A 207 2.90 21.57 2.00
N PRO A 208 3.10 22.90 2.11
CA PRO A 208 3.52 23.54 3.37
C PRO A 208 2.55 23.25 4.52
N ALA A 209 3.08 23.19 5.74
CA ALA A 209 2.26 22.91 6.94
C ALA A 209 1.15 23.96 7.15
N GLU A 210 1.40 25.21 6.78
CA GLU A 210 0.43 26.30 6.84
C GLU A 210 -0.77 26.07 5.93
N VAL A 211 -0.53 25.49 4.73
CA VAL A 211 -1.60 25.12 3.79
C VAL A 211 -2.41 23.96 4.34
N ALA A 212 -1.74 22.95 4.90
CA ALA A 212 -2.42 21.80 5.51
C ALA A 212 -3.30 22.24 6.68
N ARG A 213 -2.81 23.13 7.55
CA ARG A 213 -3.58 23.70 8.64
C ARG A 213 -4.81 24.43 8.12
N ALA A 214 -4.65 25.30 7.12
CA ALA A 214 -5.77 26.03 6.53
C ALA A 214 -6.83 25.10 5.94
N VAL A 215 -6.44 23.99 5.28
CA VAL A 215 -7.38 22.98 4.80
C VAL A 215 -8.11 22.29 5.94
N VAL A 216 -7.40 21.90 7.01
CA VAL A 216 -8.00 21.28 8.20
C VAL A 216 -9.03 22.20 8.87
N GLU A 217 -8.74 23.50 8.96
CA GLU A 217 -9.65 24.50 9.51
C GLU A 217 -10.85 24.77 8.60
N ALA A 218 -10.65 24.72 7.27
CA ALA A 218 -11.66 25.07 6.29
C ALA A 218 -12.61 23.91 5.92
N THR A 219 -12.33 22.67 6.36
CA THR A 219 -13.12 21.48 6.04
C THR A 219 -13.57 20.72 7.27
N THR A 220 -14.64 19.92 7.15
CA THR A 220 -15.19 19.11 8.24
C THR A 220 -14.91 17.61 8.10
N ILE A 221 -14.30 17.18 7.00
CA ILE A 221 -13.93 15.78 6.73
C ILE A 221 -12.49 15.47 7.16
N PRO A 222 -12.12 14.20 7.38
CA PRO A 222 -10.75 13.79 7.70
C PRO A 222 -9.73 14.25 6.63
N VAL A 223 -8.59 14.79 7.09
CA VAL A 223 -7.46 15.18 6.23
C VAL A 223 -6.26 14.33 6.61
N ILE A 224 -5.72 13.59 5.65
CA ILE A 224 -4.52 12.75 5.81
C ILE A 224 -3.36 13.40 5.06
N GLY A 225 -2.24 13.58 5.74
CA GLY A 225 -1.04 14.21 5.17
C GLY A 225 -0.05 13.19 4.63
N CYS A 226 0.55 13.51 3.49
CA CYS A 226 1.73 12.85 2.93
C CYS A 226 2.79 13.93 2.70
N GLY A 227 3.67 14.17 3.68
CA GLY A 227 4.59 15.31 3.61
C GLY A 227 3.90 16.68 3.69
N ALA A 228 2.85 16.79 4.53
CA ALA A 228 2.03 17.99 4.69
C ALA A 228 2.11 18.60 6.11
N GLY A 229 3.05 18.15 6.93
CA GLY A 229 3.23 18.65 8.30
C GLY A 229 2.30 17.98 9.33
N PRO A 230 2.30 18.45 10.59
CA PRO A 230 1.70 17.76 11.74
C PRO A 230 0.20 18.02 11.94
N ASP A 231 -0.38 19.03 11.29
CA ASP A 231 -1.74 19.50 11.59
C ASP A 231 -2.83 18.58 11.02
N CYS A 232 -2.52 17.72 10.03
CA CYS A 232 -3.45 16.73 9.50
C CYS A 232 -3.94 15.75 10.57
N HIS A 233 -5.12 15.16 10.38
CA HIS A 233 -5.72 14.17 11.28
C HIS A 233 -5.02 12.82 11.24
N GLY A 234 -4.15 12.58 10.27
CA GLY A 234 -3.32 11.39 10.14
C GLY A 234 -2.20 11.60 9.14
N SER A 235 -1.37 10.58 8.98
CA SER A 235 -0.26 10.60 8.02
C SER A 235 -0.19 9.28 7.27
N VAL A 236 0.20 9.37 5.99
CA VAL A 236 0.51 8.23 5.12
C VAL A 236 1.86 8.44 4.45
N PHE A 237 2.56 7.36 4.21
CA PHE A 237 3.78 7.32 3.37
C PHE A 237 3.98 5.93 2.78
N VAL A 238 4.92 5.84 1.82
CA VAL A 238 5.24 4.57 1.16
C VAL A 238 5.98 3.65 2.12
N THR A 239 5.44 2.47 2.36
CA THR A 239 5.99 1.49 3.32
C THR A 239 7.41 1.05 2.96
N HIS A 240 7.73 0.91 1.67
CA HIS A 240 9.08 0.56 1.24
C HIS A 240 10.12 1.60 1.68
N ASP A 241 9.74 2.89 1.68
CA ASP A 241 10.61 3.97 2.17
C ASP A 241 10.85 3.83 3.67
N ALA A 242 9.78 3.62 4.44
CA ALA A 242 9.87 3.46 5.90
C ALA A 242 10.69 2.24 6.34
N LEU A 243 10.64 1.16 5.57
CA LEU A 243 11.35 -0.08 5.85
C LEU A 243 12.79 -0.09 5.30
N GLY A 244 13.24 1.00 4.66
CA GLY A 244 14.58 1.10 4.10
C GLY A 244 14.82 0.15 2.92
N LEU A 245 13.77 -0.15 2.14
CA LEU A 245 13.85 -0.98 0.93
C LEU A 245 14.12 -0.15 -0.33
N THR A 246 13.86 1.17 -0.29
CA THR A 246 14.14 2.10 -1.39
C THR A 246 15.43 2.87 -1.13
N PRO A 247 16.29 3.05 -2.14
CA PRO A 247 17.59 3.72 -1.95
C PRO A 247 17.48 5.24 -1.73
N HIS A 248 16.40 5.86 -2.20
CA HIS A 248 16.22 7.32 -2.20
C HIS A 248 14.81 7.70 -1.74
N PRO A 249 14.47 7.52 -0.43
CA PRO A 249 13.17 7.89 0.08
C PRO A 249 12.98 9.41 0.06
N PRO A 250 11.73 9.92 -0.09
CA PRO A 250 11.46 11.34 0.01
C PRO A 250 11.76 11.85 1.43
N ARG A 251 12.16 13.13 1.55
CA ARG A 251 12.59 13.73 2.82
C ARG A 251 11.58 13.60 3.97
N PHE A 252 10.30 13.53 3.66
CA PHE A 252 9.23 13.44 4.66
C PHE A 252 8.94 12.00 5.14
N ALA A 253 9.46 10.98 4.44
CA ALA A 253 9.27 9.59 4.86
C ALA A 253 10.27 9.25 5.98
N PRO A 254 9.80 8.79 7.15
CA PRO A 254 10.70 8.34 8.20
C PRO A 254 11.31 6.99 7.82
N GLN A 255 12.59 6.81 8.03
CA GLN A 255 13.22 5.50 7.99
C GLN A 255 13.06 4.82 9.36
N LEU A 256 12.15 3.87 9.48
CA LEU A 256 11.85 3.17 10.72
C LEU A 256 12.65 1.88 10.88
N ALA A 257 13.16 1.34 9.76
CA ALA A 257 13.97 0.13 9.72
C ALA A 257 14.94 0.16 8.54
N ASP A 258 15.92 -0.74 8.55
CA ASP A 258 16.72 -1.14 7.40
C ASP A 258 16.48 -2.63 7.16
N LEU A 259 15.55 -2.96 6.26
CA LEU A 259 15.29 -4.35 5.88
C LEU A 259 16.06 -4.76 4.61
N ALA A 260 16.62 -3.82 3.85
CA ALA A 260 17.41 -4.14 2.67
C ALA A 260 18.71 -4.88 3.05
N SER A 261 19.46 -4.39 4.05
CA SER A 261 20.74 -4.97 4.45
C SER A 261 20.62 -6.43 4.91
N PRO A 262 19.73 -6.80 5.87
CA PRO A 262 19.55 -8.19 6.26
C PRO A 262 18.99 -9.08 5.14
N ALA A 263 18.15 -8.56 4.24
CA ALA A 263 17.68 -9.32 3.09
C ALA A 263 18.82 -9.66 2.13
N ILE A 264 19.67 -8.68 1.80
CA ILE A 264 20.86 -8.90 0.96
C ILE A 264 21.78 -9.93 1.60
N ALA A 265 22.06 -9.83 2.90
CA ALA A 265 22.89 -10.79 3.63
C ALA A 265 22.32 -12.21 3.60
N ALA A 266 20.99 -12.35 3.78
CA ALA A 266 20.31 -13.65 3.70
C ALA A 266 20.39 -14.25 2.29
N TYR A 267 20.21 -13.46 1.23
CA TYR A 267 20.36 -13.93 -0.14
C TYR A 267 21.81 -14.35 -0.46
N ALA A 268 22.80 -13.58 -0.01
CA ALA A 268 24.21 -13.92 -0.17
C ALA A 268 24.56 -15.23 0.55
N GLU A 269 24.05 -15.43 1.76
CA GLU A 269 24.24 -16.66 2.54
C GLU A 269 23.60 -17.86 1.84
N TYR A 270 22.38 -17.73 1.29
CA TYR A 270 21.75 -18.78 0.50
C TYR A 270 22.59 -19.16 -0.72
N VAL A 271 23.11 -18.16 -1.47
CA VAL A 271 24.02 -18.42 -2.59
C VAL A 271 25.27 -19.17 -2.14
N ARG A 272 25.90 -18.75 -1.02
CA ARG A 272 27.07 -19.42 -0.48
C ARG A 272 26.78 -20.88 -0.13
N GLN A 273 25.71 -21.16 0.59
CA GLN A 273 25.34 -22.51 1.01
C GLN A 273 25.08 -23.45 -0.17
N VAL A 274 24.38 -22.96 -1.20
CA VAL A 274 24.11 -23.75 -2.41
C VAL A 274 25.41 -24.03 -3.18
N THR A 275 26.25 -23.03 -3.37
CA THR A 275 27.50 -23.18 -4.15
C THR A 275 28.56 -23.98 -3.42
N SER A 276 28.57 -24.00 -2.08
CA SER A 276 29.45 -24.84 -1.28
C SER A 276 28.93 -26.29 -1.08
N GLY A 277 27.69 -26.60 -1.47
CA GLY A 277 27.07 -27.88 -1.23
C GLY A 277 26.56 -28.10 0.21
N GLU A 278 26.55 -27.08 1.04
CA GLU A 278 25.99 -27.13 2.40
C GLU A 278 24.45 -27.22 2.37
N TYR A 279 23.81 -26.65 1.33
CA TYR A 279 22.38 -26.73 1.10
C TYR A 279 22.10 -27.29 -0.31
N PRO A 280 21.11 -28.24 -0.46
CA PRO A 280 20.34 -28.89 0.62
C PRO A 280 21.15 -29.92 1.40
N SER A 281 21.02 -29.91 2.74
CA SER A 281 21.57 -30.96 3.61
C SER A 281 20.60 -32.14 3.72
N GLY A 282 20.99 -33.20 4.46
CA GLY A 282 20.14 -34.36 4.70
C GLY A 282 18.77 -34.04 5.30
N ASP A 283 18.68 -32.95 6.08
CA ASP A 283 17.43 -32.48 6.70
C ASP A 283 16.46 -31.79 5.71
N HIS A 284 16.94 -31.46 4.51
CA HIS A 284 16.18 -30.75 3.47
C HIS A 284 15.74 -31.66 2.31
N GLN A 285 15.83 -33.00 2.52
CA GLN A 285 15.47 -33.98 1.47
C GLN A 285 14.36 -34.92 1.94
N TYR A 286 13.63 -35.44 1.00
CA TYR A 286 12.67 -36.50 1.24
C TYR A 286 13.33 -37.85 1.01
N SER A 287 13.03 -38.83 1.86
CA SER A 287 13.50 -40.18 1.69
C SER A 287 12.42 -41.09 1.10
N MET A 288 12.83 -41.98 0.23
CA MET A 288 11.99 -43.08 -0.26
C MET A 288 11.92 -44.18 0.81
N PRO A 289 10.76 -44.83 1.01
CA PRO A 289 10.70 -46.03 1.84
C PRO A 289 11.77 -47.05 1.42
N VAL A 290 12.39 -47.74 2.39
CA VAL A 290 13.56 -48.60 2.14
C VAL A 290 13.30 -49.62 1.05
N GLU A 291 12.14 -50.28 1.10
CA GLU A 291 11.76 -51.32 0.12
C GLU A 291 11.59 -50.75 -1.30
N GLU A 292 10.97 -49.58 -1.43
CA GLU A 292 10.78 -48.92 -2.71
C GLU A 292 12.09 -48.37 -3.27
N ARG A 293 12.97 -47.89 -2.42
CA ARG A 293 14.33 -47.48 -2.79
C ARG A 293 15.12 -48.67 -3.36
N ALA A 294 15.04 -49.84 -2.73
CA ALA A 294 15.71 -51.03 -3.21
C ALA A 294 15.18 -51.45 -4.60
N LYS A 295 13.87 -51.48 -4.82
CA LYS A 295 13.24 -51.76 -6.11
C LYS A 295 13.65 -50.76 -7.19
N PHE A 296 13.69 -49.48 -6.84
CA PHE A 296 14.09 -48.39 -7.77
C PHE A 296 15.56 -48.58 -8.23
N LEU A 297 16.48 -48.75 -7.29
CA LEU A 297 17.91 -48.91 -7.59
C LEU A 297 18.23 -50.21 -8.36
N HIS A 298 17.55 -51.32 -8.07
CA HIS A 298 17.72 -52.57 -8.85
C HIS A 298 17.25 -52.44 -10.31
N LYS A 299 16.19 -51.64 -10.57
CA LYS A 299 15.68 -51.44 -11.94
C LYS A 299 16.58 -50.50 -12.76
N THR A 300 17.27 -49.57 -12.14
CA THR A 300 18.23 -48.68 -12.80
C THR A 300 19.56 -49.36 -13.11
N ALA A 301 20.00 -50.31 -12.28
CA ALA A 301 21.23 -51.08 -12.53
C ALA A 301 21.11 -51.97 -13.77
N ASN A 302 19.89 -52.44 -14.14
CA ASN A 302 19.63 -53.26 -15.28
C ASN A 302 19.31 -52.48 -16.58
N ALA A 303 19.29 -51.14 -16.52
CA ALA A 303 18.97 -50.26 -17.64
C ALA A 303 20.19 -49.53 -18.25
N ALA A 304 21.41 -49.94 -17.89
CA ALA A 304 22.61 -49.38 -18.54
C ALA A 304 22.63 -49.83 -20.02
N PRO A 305 22.66 -48.94 -21.02
CA PRO A 305 22.75 -49.30 -22.40
C PRO A 305 24.11 -49.98 -22.64
N ALA A 306 24.08 -51.20 -23.23
CA ALA A 306 25.25 -51.77 -23.86
C ALA A 306 25.57 -50.89 -25.09
N TYR A 307 26.59 -50.08 -24.98
CA TYR A 307 27.23 -49.47 -26.16
C TYR A 307 28.22 -50.50 -26.69
N GLU A 308 27.88 -51.16 -27.82
CA GLU A 308 28.83 -51.74 -28.74
C GLU A 308 29.36 -50.65 -29.69
#